data_b593e21e18711735d5e9d859000551bc
#
_entry.id   b593e21e18711735d5e9d859000551bc
#
_cell.length_a   1.000
_cell.length_b   1.000
_cell.length_c   1.000
_cell.angle_alpha   90.00
_cell.angle_beta   90.00
_cell.angle_gamma   90.00
#
_symmetry.space_group_name_H-M   'P 1'
#
loop_
_entity.id
_entity.type
_entity.pdbx_description
1 polymer ?
#
loop_
_entity_poly.entity_id
_entity_poly.type
_entity_poly.pdbx_seq_one_letter_code
_entity_poly.pdbx_strand_id
1 'polypeptide(L)'
;GVSVLVYRFPNLFGKWCRPNYNSAVATFCHAIANGLDYKVNDRAARIELVYIDDLVEEMLNALEGKEHRCEYEDIHPVKKEDGRYCFVPVSHTASLGEIVDLLNMYKETWQRSLIPEIPSGSFEKKLYSAYLSYLPREAMSRPLNMHVDNRGIFTELIKTEKCGQISVNVARPGN
;
A
#
# COMPACT_ATOMS: atom_id res chain seq x y z
N GLY A 1 3.21 -13.21 -37.66
CA GLY A 1 2.08 -13.65 -36.83
C GLY A 1 1.96 -12.74 -35.62
N VAL A 2 0.77 -12.68 -35.02
CA VAL A 2 0.54 -11.94 -33.76
C VAL A 2 0.75 -12.93 -32.62
N SER A 3 1.55 -12.55 -31.61
CA SER A 3 1.67 -13.30 -30.36
C SER A 3 0.59 -12.81 -29.39
N VAL A 4 -0.15 -13.74 -28.79
CA VAL A 4 -1.18 -13.42 -27.80
C VAL A 4 -0.76 -14.00 -26.45
N LEU A 5 -0.70 -13.14 -25.42
CA LEU A 5 -0.42 -13.53 -24.05
C LEU A 5 -1.71 -13.49 -23.23
N VAL A 6 -2.01 -14.55 -22.52
CA VAL A 6 -3.24 -14.69 -21.72
C VAL A 6 -2.88 -14.71 -20.24
N TYR A 7 -3.25 -13.65 -19.54
CA TYR A 7 -3.04 -13.51 -18.10
C TYR A 7 -4.32 -13.83 -17.32
N ARG A 8 -4.15 -14.48 -16.18
CA ARG A 8 -5.20 -14.61 -15.16
C ARG A 8 -4.72 -13.92 -13.89
N PHE A 9 -5.50 -12.96 -13.41
CA PHE A 9 -5.15 -12.18 -12.23
C PHE A 9 -6.04 -12.55 -11.05
N PRO A 10 -5.47 -12.67 -9.84
CA PRO A 10 -6.25 -12.59 -8.61
C PRO A 10 -6.77 -11.16 -8.38
N ASN A 11 -7.22 -10.83 -7.19
CA ASN A 11 -7.70 -9.47 -6.92
C ASN A 11 -6.57 -8.44 -7.06
N LEU A 12 -6.78 -7.43 -7.90
CA LEU A 12 -5.86 -6.32 -8.05
C LEU A 12 -6.13 -5.24 -7.02
N PHE A 13 -5.07 -4.65 -6.49
CA PHE A 13 -5.15 -3.48 -5.64
C PHE A 13 -4.03 -2.49 -5.95
N GLY A 14 -4.24 -1.23 -5.60
CA GLY A 14 -3.22 -0.20 -5.80
C GLY A 14 -3.77 1.20 -5.67
N LYS A 15 -2.92 2.16 -5.99
CA LYS A 15 -3.21 3.59 -5.94
C LYS A 15 -4.35 3.93 -6.91
N TRP A 16 -5.23 4.85 -6.49
CA TRP A 16 -6.31 5.44 -7.32
C TRP A 16 -7.33 4.43 -7.89
N CYS A 17 -7.36 3.21 -7.41
CA CYS A 17 -8.42 2.28 -7.76
C CYS A 17 -9.78 2.82 -7.29
N ARG A 18 -10.82 2.71 -8.15
CA ARG A 18 -12.16 3.22 -7.83
C ARG A 18 -12.77 2.46 -6.65
N PRO A 19 -13.10 3.15 -5.53
CA PRO A 19 -13.76 2.52 -4.40
C PRO A 19 -15.21 2.16 -4.74
N ASN A 20 -15.78 1.24 -3.98
CA ASN A 20 -17.16 0.75 -4.14
C ASN A 20 -17.48 0.23 -5.55
N TYR A 21 -16.50 -0.37 -6.22
CA TYR A 21 -16.66 -0.97 -7.53
C TYR A 21 -16.22 -2.45 -7.50
N ASN A 22 -14.97 -2.78 -7.80
CA ASN A 22 -14.49 -4.17 -7.87
C ASN A 22 -13.35 -4.50 -6.92
N SER A 23 -12.98 -3.61 -5.99
CA SER A 23 -11.88 -3.84 -5.07
C SER A 23 -12.31 -3.59 -3.63
N ALA A 24 -12.30 -4.64 -2.80
CA ALA A 24 -12.51 -4.51 -1.37
C ALA A 24 -11.41 -3.65 -0.73
N VAL A 25 -10.14 -3.81 -1.14
CA VAL A 25 -9.01 -3.02 -0.65
C VAL A 25 -9.22 -1.53 -0.93
N ALA A 26 -9.60 -1.16 -2.16
CA ALA A 26 -9.88 0.24 -2.51
C ALA A 26 -11.02 0.82 -1.68
N THR A 27 -12.08 0.04 -1.46
CA THR A 27 -13.24 0.43 -0.66
C THR A 27 -12.84 0.67 0.80
N PHE A 28 -12.07 -0.22 1.41
CA PHE A 28 -11.59 -0.05 2.78
C PHE A 28 -10.59 1.10 2.91
N CYS A 29 -9.64 1.23 1.98
CA CYS A 29 -8.71 2.37 1.96
C CYS A 29 -9.46 3.69 1.93
N HIS A 30 -10.42 3.83 1.02
CA HIS A 30 -11.23 5.04 0.89
C HIS A 30 -12.06 5.33 2.14
N ALA A 31 -12.78 4.33 2.65
CA ALA A 31 -13.64 4.52 3.82
C ALA A 31 -12.82 4.91 5.05
N ILE A 32 -11.74 4.19 5.35
CA ILE A 32 -10.91 4.44 6.54
C ILE A 32 -10.18 5.78 6.43
N ALA A 33 -9.62 6.12 5.25
CA ALA A 33 -8.94 7.40 5.03
C ALA A 33 -9.88 8.60 5.22
N ASN A 34 -11.14 8.45 4.83
CA ASN A 34 -12.12 9.54 4.88
C ASN A 34 -13.08 9.45 6.10
N GLY A 35 -12.87 8.51 7.01
CA GLY A 35 -13.70 8.35 8.20
C GLY A 35 -15.15 7.96 7.91
N LEU A 36 -15.37 7.21 6.82
CA LEU A 36 -16.68 6.71 6.40
C LEU A 36 -16.96 5.34 7.03
N ASP A 37 -18.23 5.01 7.17
CA ASP A 37 -18.66 3.70 7.60
C ASP A 37 -18.32 2.63 6.55
N TYR A 38 -17.89 1.46 7.02
CA TYR A 38 -17.64 0.29 6.18
C TYR A 38 -18.02 -0.99 6.93
N LYS A 39 -18.26 -2.04 6.17
CA LYS A 39 -18.62 -3.35 6.72
C LYS A 39 -17.67 -4.42 6.19
N VAL A 40 -17.16 -5.24 7.09
CA VAL A 40 -16.42 -6.46 6.76
C VAL A 40 -17.32 -7.65 7.08
N ASN A 41 -17.82 -8.35 6.06
CA ASN A 41 -18.78 -9.44 6.24
C ASN A 41 -18.15 -10.66 6.94
N ASP A 42 -16.94 -11.00 6.55
CA ASP A 42 -16.15 -12.08 7.15
C ASP A 42 -14.69 -11.64 7.26
N ARG A 43 -14.23 -11.38 8.48
CA ARG A 43 -12.85 -10.96 8.74
C ARG A 43 -11.82 -12.05 8.49
N ALA A 44 -12.23 -13.33 8.55
CA ALA A 44 -11.35 -14.48 8.33
C ALA A 44 -11.18 -14.82 6.85
N ALA A 45 -12.07 -14.33 5.99
CA ALA A 45 -12.00 -14.58 4.55
C ALA A 45 -10.66 -14.10 3.98
N ARG A 46 -9.90 -15.02 3.38
CA ARG A 46 -8.59 -14.76 2.77
C ARG A 46 -8.75 -14.50 1.30
N ILE A 47 -8.02 -13.52 0.79
CA ILE A 47 -7.98 -13.17 -0.63
C ILE A 47 -6.54 -13.13 -1.11
N GLU A 48 -6.32 -13.57 -2.34
CA GLU A 48 -5.06 -13.39 -3.03
C GLU A 48 -5.08 -12.04 -3.76
N LEU A 49 -3.96 -11.33 -3.70
CA LEU A 49 -3.81 -9.94 -4.10
C LEU A 49 -2.55 -9.73 -4.93
N VAL A 50 -2.67 -9.01 -6.04
CA VAL A 50 -1.54 -8.51 -6.82
C VAL A 50 -1.55 -6.98 -6.76
N TYR A 51 -0.39 -6.39 -6.49
CA TYR A 51 -0.22 -4.95 -6.48
C TYR A 51 -0.06 -4.40 -7.89
N ILE A 52 -0.65 -3.25 -8.16
CA ILE A 52 -0.69 -2.69 -9.52
C ILE A 52 0.70 -2.45 -10.11
N ASP A 53 1.69 -2.03 -9.32
CA ASP A 53 3.03 -1.76 -9.82
C ASP A 53 3.75 -3.07 -10.21
N ASP A 54 3.52 -4.20 -9.49
CA ASP A 54 4.03 -5.52 -9.86
C ASP A 54 3.42 -6.03 -11.18
N LEU A 55 2.12 -5.73 -11.39
CA LEU A 55 1.47 -6.03 -12.66
C LEU A 55 2.06 -5.21 -13.80
N VAL A 56 2.29 -3.91 -13.59
CA VAL A 56 2.89 -3.03 -14.61
C VAL A 56 4.29 -3.51 -14.97
N GLU A 57 5.09 -3.91 -14.00
CA GLU A 57 6.42 -4.48 -14.24
C GLU A 57 6.35 -5.75 -15.10
N GLU A 58 5.42 -6.65 -14.79
CA GLU A 58 5.20 -7.85 -15.61
C GLU A 58 4.75 -7.51 -17.04
N MET A 59 3.89 -6.51 -17.20
CA MET A 59 3.47 -6.06 -18.55
C MET A 59 4.64 -5.47 -19.35
N LEU A 60 5.55 -4.74 -18.71
CA LEU A 60 6.76 -4.23 -19.34
C LEU A 60 7.71 -5.37 -19.73
N ASN A 61 7.90 -6.36 -18.84
CA ASN A 61 8.67 -7.56 -19.14
C ASN A 61 8.08 -8.33 -20.35
N ALA A 62 6.75 -8.43 -20.43
CA ALA A 62 6.07 -9.08 -21.54
C ALA A 62 6.29 -8.37 -22.89
N LEU A 63 6.37 -7.03 -22.90
CA LEU A 63 6.72 -6.25 -24.10
C LEU A 63 8.14 -6.56 -24.61
N GLU A 64 9.04 -6.95 -23.69
CA GLU A 64 10.41 -7.34 -24.01
C GLU A 64 10.56 -8.86 -24.30
N GLY A 65 9.46 -9.63 -24.30
CA GLY A 65 9.47 -11.08 -24.47
C GLY A 65 10.04 -11.84 -23.26
N LYS A 66 9.92 -11.25 -22.06
CA LYS A 66 10.38 -11.80 -20.78
C LYS A 66 9.21 -12.13 -19.84
N GLU A 67 8.03 -12.41 -20.40
CA GLU A 67 6.85 -12.75 -19.63
C GLU A 67 7.04 -14.00 -18.78
N HIS A 68 6.39 -14.06 -17.62
CA HIS A 68 6.36 -15.25 -16.78
C HIS A 68 5.23 -16.18 -17.21
N ARG A 69 5.58 -17.37 -17.74
CA ARG A 69 4.63 -18.36 -18.25
C ARG A 69 4.32 -19.44 -17.22
N CYS A 70 3.08 -19.94 -17.28
CA CYS A 70 2.58 -21.01 -16.41
C CYS A 70 1.52 -21.88 -17.10
N GLU A 71 1.23 -23.00 -16.47
CA GLU A 71 -0.05 -23.71 -16.56
C GLU A 71 -0.81 -23.51 -15.23
N TYR A 72 -2.12 -23.71 -15.27
CA TYR A 72 -2.94 -23.60 -14.04
C TYR A 72 -3.38 -25.00 -13.61
N GLU A 73 -3.13 -25.30 -12.34
CA GLU A 73 -3.78 -26.38 -11.60
C GLU A 73 -4.89 -25.72 -10.76
N ASP A 74 -6.12 -25.87 -11.22
CA ASP A 74 -7.30 -25.12 -10.73
C ASP A 74 -7.11 -23.59 -10.86
N ILE A 75 -6.85 -22.92 -9.73
CA ILE A 75 -6.61 -21.47 -9.68
C ILE A 75 -5.13 -21.09 -9.47
N HIS A 76 -4.27 -22.08 -9.18
CA HIS A 76 -2.87 -21.84 -8.84
C HIS A 76 -1.97 -21.91 -10.07
N PRO A 77 -1.15 -20.86 -10.32
CA PRO A 77 -0.18 -20.90 -11.41
C PRO A 77 1.00 -21.84 -11.06
N VAL A 78 1.25 -22.79 -11.92
CA VAL A 78 2.45 -23.64 -11.88
C VAL A 78 3.39 -23.17 -12.96
N LYS A 79 4.56 -22.64 -12.56
CA LYS A 79 5.56 -22.09 -13.48
C LYS A 79 5.97 -23.11 -14.52
N LYS A 80 5.91 -22.73 -15.81
CA LYS A 80 6.28 -23.57 -16.94
C LYS A 80 6.70 -22.69 -18.10
N GLU A 81 7.91 -22.87 -18.62
CA GLU A 81 8.50 -22.00 -19.65
C GLU A 81 7.69 -21.96 -20.97
N ASP A 82 7.11 -23.11 -21.36
CA ASP A 82 6.24 -23.27 -22.53
C ASP A 82 4.74 -23.21 -22.17
N GLY A 83 4.38 -22.69 -21.01
CA GLY A 83 3.00 -22.60 -20.52
C GLY A 83 2.12 -21.76 -21.43
N ARG A 84 0.84 -22.12 -21.49
CA ARG A 84 -0.17 -21.42 -22.30
C ARG A 84 -0.59 -20.09 -21.72
N TYR A 85 -0.42 -19.92 -20.41
CA TYR A 85 -0.84 -18.74 -19.66
C TYR A 85 0.35 -17.98 -19.14
N CYS A 86 0.10 -16.73 -18.75
CA CYS A 86 1.05 -15.90 -18.06
C CYS A 86 0.50 -15.50 -16.68
N PHE A 87 1.39 -15.18 -15.76
CA PHE A 87 1.05 -14.79 -14.39
C PHE A 87 1.97 -13.70 -13.87
N VAL A 88 1.53 -12.96 -12.88
CA VAL A 88 2.39 -12.02 -12.13
C VAL A 88 3.11 -12.80 -11.04
N PRO A 89 4.47 -12.80 -11.01
CA PRO A 89 5.23 -13.66 -10.11
C PRO A 89 5.15 -13.26 -8.63
N VAL A 90 4.65 -12.05 -8.35
CA VAL A 90 4.50 -11.52 -6.99
C VAL A 90 3.03 -11.41 -6.65
N SER A 91 2.56 -12.23 -5.71
CA SER A 91 1.24 -12.12 -5.12
C SER A 91 1.32 -12.17 -3.59
N HIS A 92 0.29 -11.71 -2.93
CA HIS A 92 0.17 -11.68 -1.48
C HIS A 92 -1.15 -12.28 -1.05
N THR A 93 -1.19 -12.98 0.06
CA THR A 93 -2.43 -13.50 0.64
C THR A 93 -2.66 -12.88 2.00
N ALA A 94 -3.81 -12.21 2.16
CA ALA A 94 -4.21 -11.61 3.42
C ALA A 94 -5.69 -11.85 3.69
N SER A 95 -6.08 -11.88 4.96
CA SER A 95 -7.49 -11.85 5.34
C SER A 95 -8.05 -10.43 5.28
N LEU A 96 -9.37 -10.31 5.12
CA LEU A 96 -10.02 -9.00 5.16
C LEU A 96 -9.81 -8.29 6.50
N GLY A 97 -9.72 -9.07 7.59
CA GLY A 97 -9.40 -8.57 8.92
C GLY A 97 -8.00 -7.96 9.00
N GLU A 98 -6.97 -8.68 8.53
CA GLU A 98 -5.58 -8.20 8.48
C GLU A 98 -5.46 -6.89 7.68
N ILE A 99 -6.13 -6.82 6.53
CA ILE A 99 -6.15 -5.61 5.70
C ILE A 99 -6.71 -4.41 6.47
N VAL A 100 -7.87 -4.58 7.09
CA VAL A 100 -8.55 -3.50 7.82
C VAL A 100 -7.76 -3.08 9.07
N ASP A 101 -7.14 -4.01 9.78
CA ASP A 101 -6.33 -3.70 10.96
C ASP A 101 -5.09 -2.89 10.58
N LEU A 102 -4.41 -3.26 9.48
CA LEU A 102 -3.30 -2.48 8.92
C LEU A 102 -3.73 -1.07 8.51
N LEU A 103 -4.87 -0.94 7.83
CA LEU A 103 -5.37 0.37 7.40
C LEU A 103 -5.73 1.29 8.58
N ASN A 104 -6.32 0.76 9.64
CA ASN A 104 -6.58 1.52 10.86
C ASN A 104 -5.27 1.92 11.57
N MET A 105 -4.29 1.04 11.65
CA MET A 105 -2.96 1.36 12.16
C MET A 105 -2.31 2.48 11.34
N TYR A 106 -2.42 2.47 10.00
CA TYR A 106 -1.89 3.56 9.16
C TYR A 106 -2.59 4.89 9.44
N LYS A 107 -3.91 4.89 9.63
CA LYS A 107 -4.67 6.08 10.01
C LYS A 107 -4.18 6.66 11.34
N GLU A 108 -4.00 5.82 12.35
CA GLU A 108 -3.53 6.24 13.67
C GLU A 108 -2.08 6.79 13.61
N THR A 109 -1.17 6.09 12.93
CA THR A 109 0.21 6.56 12.79
C THR A 109 0.29 7.86 12.03
N TRP A 110 -0.53 8.01 10.97
CA TRP A 110 -0.62 9.27 10.23
C TRP A 110 -1.09 10.44 11.12
N GLN A 111 -2.14 10.23 11.92
CA GLN A 111 -2.66 11.24 12.84
C GLN A 111 -1.64 11.66 13.92
N ARG A 112 -0.79 10.72 14.35
CA ARG A 112 0.27 10.95 15.35
C ARG A 112 1.59 11.49 14.77
N SER A 113 1.65 11.81 13.49
CA SER A 113 2.89 12.22 12.81
C SER A 113 3.98 11.15 12.81
N LEU A 114 3.59 9.89 12.89
CA LEU A 114 4.50 8.75 12.82
C LEU A 114 4.57 8.21 11.40
N ILE A 115 5.76 7.81 10.97
CA ILE A 115 5.95 6.99 9.77
C ILE A 115 6.01 5.53 10.23
N PRO A 116 5.15 4.65 9.71
CA PRO A 116 5.20 3.24 10.08
C PRO A 116 6.47 2.59 9.55
N GLU A 117 7.10 1.77 10.40
CA GLU A 117 8.29 0.99 10.04
C GLU A 117 7.84 -0.28 9.32
N ILE A 118 7.86 -0.25 8.00
CA ILE A 118 7.37 -1.33 7.16
C ILE A 118 8.51 -1.83 6.25
N PRO A 119 8.76 -3.15 6.16
CA PRO A 119 9.78 -3.71 5.28
C PRO A 119 9.55 -3.31 3.81
N SER A 120 10.64 -3.01 3.10
CA SER A 120 10.57 -2.72 1.66
C SER A 120 10.06 -3.93 0.89
N GLY A 121 9.20 -3.71 -0.10
CA GLY A 121 8.64 -4.76 -0.95
C GLY A 121 7.55 -5.62 -0.31
N SER A 122 7.26 -5.43 1.00
CA SER A 122 6.21 -6.19 1.69
C SER A 122 4.81 -5.80 1.25
N PHE A 123 3.84 -6.68 1.53
CA PHE A 123 2.42 -6.39 1.35
C PHE A 123 2.00 -5.12 2.07
N GLU A 124 2.44 -4.98 3.32
CA GLU A 124 2.14 -3.83 4.18
C GLU A 124 2.63 -2.53 3.53
N LYS A 125 3.82 -2.53 2.90
CA LYS A 125 4.37 -1.35 2.21
C LYS A 125 3.53 -0.96 1.00
N LYS A 126 3.12 -1.94 0.22
CA LYS A 126 2.25 -1.76 -0.95
C LYS A 126 0.86 -1.26 -0.54
N LEU A 127 0.30 -1.85 0.53
CA LEU A 127 -0.98 -1.43 1.10
C LEU A 127 -0.91 0.00 1.65
N TYR A 128 0.16 0.35 2.36
CA TYR A 128 0.38 1.72 2.84
C TYR A 128 0.45 2.73 1.68
N SER A 129 1.18 2.40 0.62
CA SER A 129 1.27 3.23 -0.58
C SER A 129 -0.10 3.43 -1.25
N ALA A 130 -0.91 2.36 -1.32
CA ALA A 130 -2.29 2.45 -1.79
C ALA A 130 -3.14 3.35 -0.87
N TYR A 131 -3.08 3.14 0.46
CA TYR A 131 -3.83 3.92 1.45
C TYR A 131 -3.57 5.43 1.33
N LEU A 132 -2.31 5.84 1.19
CA LEU A 132 -1.93 7.25 1.06
C LEU A 132 -2.63 7.94 -0.13
N SER A 133 -2.91 7.21 -1.22
CA SER A 133 -3.59 7.77 -2.39
C SER A 133 -5.07 8.08 -2.17
N TYR A 134 -5.66 7.61 -1.06
CA TYR A 134 -7.05 7.87 -0.68
C TYR A 134 -7.20 8.94 0.40
N LEU A 135 -6.09 9.44 0.95
CA LEU A 135 -6.15 10.53 1.91
C LEU A 135 -6.79 11.78 1.27
N PRO A 136 -7.75 12.43 1.95
CA PRO A 136 -8.29 13.68 1.47
C PRO A 136 -7.19 14.75 1.42
N ARG A 137 -7.34 15.71 0.51
CA ARG A 137 -6.31 16.76 0.28
C ARG A 137 -5.98 17.52 1.57
N GLU A 138 -6.97 17.75 2.40
CA GLU A 138 -6.86 18.44 3.67
C GLU A 138 -6.00 17.68 4.69
N ALA A 139 -6.02 16.35 4.63
CA ALA A 139 -5.19 15.49 5.48
C ALA A 139 -3.72 15.40 5.02
N MET A 140 -3.41 15.80 3.78
CA MET A 140 -2.04 15.79 3.25
C MET A 140 -1.16 16.89 3.87
N SER A 141 -1.76 17.91 4.44
CA SER A 141 -1.08 19.00 5.13
C SER A 141 -1.56 19.08 6.57
N ARG A 142 -0.64 19.17 7.50
CA ARG A 142 -0.94 19.31 8.92
C ARG A 142 0.02 20.32 9.56
N PRO A 143 -0.45 21.07 10.57
CA PRO A 143 0.42 21.95 11.33
C PRO A 143 1.43 21.11 12.13
N LEU A 144 2.65 21.61 12.23
CA LEU A 144 3.67 21.02 13.07
C LEU A 144 3.51 21.52 14.52
N ASN A 145 3.70 20.65 15.48
CA ASN A 145 3.74 21.02 16.90
C ASN A 145 5.07 21.70 17.20
N MET A 146 5.04 22.99 17.47
CA MET A 146 6.21 23.77 17.85
C MET A 146 6.31 23.90 19.36
N HIS A 147 7.42 23.49 19.94
CA HIS A 147 7.78 23.71 21.33
C HIS A 147 8.64 24.98 21.40
N VAL A 148 8.08 26.03 21.99
CA VAL A 148 8.72 27.35 22.07
C VAL A 148 9.07 27.66 23.53
N ASP A 149 10.31 28.00 23.80
CA ASP A 149 10.77 28.48 25.12
C ASP A 149 11.73 29.69 24.97
N ASN A 150 12.36 30.10 26.07
CA ASN A 150 13.30 31.24 26.07
C ASN A 150 14.60 30.96 25.30
N ARG A 151 14.94 29.69 25.05
CA ARG A 151 16.14 29.25 24.31
C ARG A 151 15.89 29.21 22.81
N GLY A 152 14.66 28.98 22.37
CA GLY A 152 14.34 28.90 20.95
C GLY A 152 13.07 28.14 20.63
N ILE A 153 13.09 27.46 19.50
CA ILE A 153 11.97 26.67 18.98
C ILE A 153 12.50 25.28 18.58
N PHE A 154 11.77 24.26 18.99
CA PHE A 154 11.98 22.89 18.57
C PHE A 154 10.72 22.34 17.93
N THR A 155 10.84 21.65 16.78
CA THR A 155 9.70 20.98 16.14
C THR A 155 10.12 19.68 15.45
N GLU A 156 9.36 18.62 15.66
CA GLU A 156 9.53 17.34 14.98
C GLU A 156 8.87 17.41 13.59
N LEU A 157 9.62 17.08 12.53
CA LEU A 157 9.10 16.98 11.17
C LEU A 157 8.64 15.57 10.83
N ILE A 158 9.50 14.59 11.14
CA ILE A 158 9.32 13.17 10.85
C ILE A 158 9.76 12.39 12.09
N LYS A 159 8.96 11.38 12.44
CA LYS A 159 9.23 10.51 13.58
C LYS A 159 8.89 9.07 13.25
N THR A 160 9.71 8.16 13.72
CA THR A 160 9.45 6.71 13.74
C THR A 160 9.46 6.21 15.17
N GLU A 161 8.93 5.01 15.41
CA GLU A 161 8.91 4.46 16.78
C GLU A 161 10.30 4.00 17.26
N LYS A 162 11.14 3.49 16.35
CA LYS A 162 12.42 2.84 16.72
C LYS A 162 13.66 3.47 16.07
N CYS A 163 13.49 4.12 14.90
CA CYS A 163 14.62 4.62 14.11
C CYS A 163 14.94 6.11 14.37
N GLY A 164 14.20 6.76 15.29
CA GLY A 164 14.46 8.15 15.66
C GLY A 164 13.56 9.17 14.93
N GLN A 165 14.05 10.41 14.85
CA GLN A 165 13.29 11.54 14.32
C GLN A 165 14.16 12.50 13.54
N ILE A 166 13.54 13.27 12.65
CA ILE A 166 14.10 14.48 12.03
C ILE A 166 13.38 15.67 12.63
N SER A 167 14.13 16.62 13.15
CA SER A 167 13.59 17.82 13.79
C SER A 167 14.30 19.09 13.30
N VAL A 168 13.63 20.22 13.44
CA VAL A 168 14.21 21.55 13.28
C VAL A 168 14.36 22.18 14.65
N ASN A 169 15.55 22.72 14.91
CA ASN A 169 15.85 23.46 16.11
C ASN A 169 16.34 24.85 15.74
N VAL A 170 15.68 25.88 16.26
CA VAL A 170 16.06 27.29 16.08
C VAL A 170 16.49 27.82 17.43
N ALA A 171 17.79 28.06 17.59
CA ALA A 171 18.33 28.63 18.82
C ALA A 171 18.30 30.18 18.77
N ARG A 172 18.00 30.81 19.91
CA ARG A 172 18.13 32.26 20.06
C ARG A 172 19.60 32.64 20.31
N PRO A 173 20.06 33.80 19.82
CA PRO A 173 21.41 34.28 20.12
C PRO A 173 21.65 34.38 21.63
N GLY A 174 22.79 33.89 22.09
CA GLY A 174 23.23 34.00 23.50
C GLY A 174 22.80 32.84 24.42
N ASN A 175 22.23 31.76 23.85
CA ASN A 175 21.94 30.52 24.55
C ASN A 175 22.71 29.34 23.98
#